data_f4c5dd4858083b4ec412b35d4016ce39
#
_entry.id   f4c5dd4858083b4ec412b35d4016ce39
#
_cell.length_a   1.000
_cell.length_b   1.000
_cell.length_c   1.000
_cell.angle_alpha   90.00
_cell.angle_beta   90.00
_cell.angle_gamma   90.00
#
_symmetry.space_group_name_H-M   'P 1'
#
loop_
_entity.id
_entity.type
_entity.pdbx_description
1 polymer ?
#
loop_
_entity_poly.entity_id
_entity_poly.type
_entity_poly.pdbx_seq_one_letter_code
_entity_poly.pdbx_strand_id
1 'polypeptide(L)'
;VIHGIPSKDIVLKDGDLVKLDVGATYDGYNGDAARTVPVGCVSAEALTLARHTEESFWLAFKLIRDRIESGETLRLGDIGHTIESYVNSCGFSVVREFVGHGIGRNMHESPDVPNYGKPGRGQRVTVGMALAVEPMVNIGSGEVKELSDGWTVITADGSLSSHYENTILVTDKGVIASTYIE
;
A
#
# COMPACT_ATOMS: atom_id res chain seq x y z
N VAL A 1 5.57 -2.57 -10.39
CA VAL A 1 5.19 -1.79 -9.22
C VAL A 1 3.67 -1.70 -9.16
N ILE A 2 3.06 -0.76 -9.86
CA ILE A 2 1.62 -0.55 -9.96
C ILE A 2 1.19 -0.30 -11.40
N HIS A 3 -0.13 -0.23 -11.66
CA HIS A 3 -0.74 0.23 -12.90
C HIS A 3 -0.36 -0.59 -14.14
N GLY A 4 -0.39 -1.89 -14.08
CA GLY A 4 -0.25 -2.72 -15.27
C GLY A 4 -1.52 -2.76 -16.12
N ILE A 5 -1.38 -2.74 -17.45
CA ILE A 5 -2.51 -2.94 -18.37
C ILE A 5 -2.68 -4.44 -18.63
N PRO A 6 -3.82 -5.06 -18.28
CA PRO A 6 -4.07 -6.46 -18.58
C PRO A 6 -4.03 -6.72 -20.10
N SER A 7 -3.32 -7.76 -20.52
CA SER A 7 -3.23 -8.17 -21.92
C SER A 7 -3.34 -9.68 -22.06
N LYS A 8 -3.98 -10.15 -23.13
CA LYS A 8 -4.06 -11.58 -23.47
C LYS A 8 -2.71 -12.14 -23.90
N ASP A 9 -1.77 -11.27 -24.28
CA ASP A 9 -0.43 -11.66 -24.72
C ASP A 9 0.52 -11.89 -23.53
N ILE A 10 0.12 -11.44 -22.33
CA ILE A 10 0.86 -11.65 -21.08
C ILE A 10 0.20 -12.79 -20.31
N VAL A 11 0.78 -13.97 -20.43
CA VAL A 11 0.31 -15.18 -19.73
C VAL A 11 1.15 -15.37 -18.48
N LEU A 12 0.47 -15.53 -17.34
CA LEU A 12 1.12 -15.81 -16.06
C LEU A 12 1.84 -17.16 -16.11
N LYS A 13 3.02 -17.21 -15.51
CA LYS A 13 3.89 -18.39 -15.48
C LYS A 13 4.22 -18.75 -14.03
N ASP A 14 4.58 -19.97 -13.84
CA ASP A 14 5.16 -20.46 -12.59
C ASP A 14 6.38 -19.60 -12.23
N GLY A 15 6.40 -19.08 -11.00
CA GLY A 15 7.43 -18.14 -10.54
C GLY A 15 7.07 -16.66 -10.60
N ASP A 16 5.95 -16.27 -11.21
CA ASP A 16 5.52 -14.86 -11.28
C ASP A 16 4.93 -14.38 -9.94
N LEU A 17 5.08 -13.08 -9.68
CA LEU A 17 4.29 -12.33 -8.70
C LEU A 17 3.24 -11.50 -9.44
N VAL A 18 1.96 -11.72 -9.14
CA VAL A 18 0.86 -10.94 -9.69
C VAL A 18 0.34 -9.96 -8.65
N LYS A 19 0.27 -8.69 -9.01
CA LYS A 19 -0.42 -7.67 -8.22
C LYS A 19 -1.84 -7.51 -8.74
N LEU A 20 -2.80 -7.78 -7.88
CA LEU A 20 -4.22 -7.56 -8.12
C LEU A 20 -4.61 -6.31 -7.35
N ASP A 21 -4.97 -5.27 -8.08
CA ASP A 21 -5.36 -3.98 -7.55
C ASP A 21 -6.80 -3.72 -8.02
N VAL A 22 -7.73 -3.57 -7.06
CA VAL A 22 -9.16 -3.60 -7.32
C VAL A 22 -9.88 -2.51 -6.55
N GLY A 23 -10.34 -1.51 -7.27
CA GLY A 23 -11.29 -0.53 -6.76
C GLY A 23 -12.75 -0.97 -6.99
N ALA A 24 -13.61 -0.74 -6.01
CA ALA A 24 -15.04 -1.04 -6.10
C ALA A 24 -15.89 0.09 -5.52
N THR A 25 -16.99 0.39 -6.18
CA THR A 25 -17.97 1.37 -5.71
C THR A 25 -19.23 0.68 -5.19
N TYR A 26 -19.62 0.99 -3.96
CA TYR A 26 -20.87 0.51 -3.37
C TYR A 26 -21.61 1.67 -2.69
N ASP A 27 -22.88 1.84 -3.04
CA ASP A 27 -23.77 2.91 -2.53
C ASP A 27 -23.16 4.32 -2.60
N GLY A 28 -22.39 4.59 -3.67
CA GLY A 28 -21.76 5.89 -3.94
C GLY A 28 -20.48 6.14 -3.14
N TYR A 29 -19.90 5.12 -2.52
CA TYR A 29 -18.59 5.15 -1.86
C TYR A 29 -17.65 4.14 -2.49
N ASN A 30 -16.38 4.49 -2.52
CA ASN A 30 -15.33 3.64 -3.07
C ASN A 30 -14.56 2.93 -1.96
N GLY A 31 -14.12 1.73 -2.26
CA GLY A 31 -13.12 0.99 -1.50
C GLY A 31 -12.03 0.51 -2.44
N ASP A 32 -10.80 0.48 -1.97
CA ASP A 32 -9.61 0.10 -2.72
C ASP A 32 -8.79 -0.94 -1.98
N ALA A 33 -8.24 -1.91 -2.72
CA ALA A 33 -7.43 -2.97 -2.13
C ALA A 33 -6.48 -3.59 -3.16
N ALA A 34 -5.23 -3.80 -2.76
CA ALA A 34 -4.26 -4.51 -3.57
C ALA A 34 -3.64 -5.70 -2.84
N ARG A 35 -3.35 -6.74 -3.59
CA ARG A 35 -2.68 -7.97 -3.12
C ARG A 35 -1.60 -8.40 -4.10
N THR A 36 -0.44 -8.77 -3.59
CA THR A 36 0.57 -9.49 -4.38
C THR A 36 0.42 -10.98 -4.13
N VAL A 37 0.14 -11.73 -5.20
CA VAL A 37 -0.13 -13.16 -5.17
C VAL A 37 0.96 -13.92 -5.92
N PRO A 38 1.58 -14.95 -5.31
CA PRO A 38 2.52 -15.81 -6.01
C PRO A 38 1.79 -16.74 -6.98
N VAL A 39 2.37 -16.98 -8.16
CA VAL A 39 1.88 -17.94 -9.15
C VAL A 39 2.74 -19.18 -9.10
N GLY A 40 2.17 -20.30 -8.66
CA GLY A 40 2.89 -21.56 -8.51
C GLY A 40 4.06 -21.47 -7.54
N CYS A 41 5.23 -21.96 -7.94
CA CYS A 41 6.45 -21.98 -7.11
C CYS A 41 7.31 -20.73 -7.38
N VAL A 42 7.24 -19.74 -6.52
CA VAL A 42 8.08 -18.54 -6.59
C VAL A 42 9.34 -18.68 -5.72
N SER A 43 10.33 -17.81 -5.92
CA SER A 43 11.54 -17.80 -5.10
C SER A 43 11.24 -17.45 -3.62
N ALA A 44 12.10 -17.91 -2.72
CA ALA A 44 11.99 -17.54 -1.28
C ALA A 44 12.09 -16.02 -1.08
N GLU A 45 12.87 -15.35 -1.91
CA GLU A 45 13.01 -13.89 -1.87
C GLU A 45 11.69 -13.20 -2.27
N ALA A 46 11.00 -13.69 -3.30
CA ALA A 46 9.70 -13.18 -3.74
C ALA A 46 8.62 -13.35 -2.66
N LEU A 47 8.59 -14.51 -1.99
CA LEU A 47 7.67 -14.75 -0.86
C LEU A 47 8.00 -13.83 0.32
N THR A 48 9.28 -13.64 0.61
CA THR A 48 9.74 -12.76 1.68
C THR A 48 9.34 -11.32 1.42
N LEU A 49 9.53 -10.83 0.19
CA LEU A 49 9.10 -9.50 -0.23
C LEU A 49 7.58 -9.31 -0.05
N ALA A 50 6.77 -10.23 -0.59
CA ALA A 50 5.30 -10.14 -0.50
C ALA A 50 4.84 -10.11 0.97
N ARG A 51 5.37 -10.99 1.81
CA ARG A 51 5.07 -11.06 3.24
C ARG A 51 5.43 -9.75 3.97
N HIS A 52 6.65 -9.25 3.80
CA HIS A 52 7.07 -8.01 4.49
C HIS A 52 6.33 -6.77 3.98
N THR A 53 5.90 -6.75 2.72
CA THR A 53 5.02 -5.69 2.22
C THR A 53 3.68 -5.71 2.96
N GLU A 54 3.05 -6.86 3.09
CA GLU A 54 1.82 -7.04 3.88
C GLU A 54 2.03 -6.69 5.37
N GLU A 55 3.09 -7.21 5.99
CA GLU A 55 3.42 -6.92 7.40
C GLU A 55 3.61 -5.41 7.65
N SER A 56 4.20 -4.68 6.70
CA SER A 56 4.38 -3.22 6.80
C SER A 56 3.04 -2.48 6.88
N PHE A 57 2.04 -2.93 6.12
CA PHE A 57 0.67 -2.42 6.19
C PHE A 57 0.06 -2.70 7.57
N TRP A 58 0.14 -3.95 8.06
CA TRP A 58 -0.46 -4.32 9.34
C TRP A 58 0.18 -3.62 10.54
N LEU A 59 1.47 -3.30 10.47
CA LEU A 59 2.14 -2.47 11.47
C LEU A 59 1.61 -1.03 11.45
N ALA A 60 1.40 -0.46 10.26
CA ALA A 60 0.78 0.86 10.11
C ALA A 60 -0.67 0.85 10.61
N PHE A 61 -1.47 -0.16 10.25
CA PHE A 61 -2.84 -0.32 10.73
C PHE A 61 -2.90 -0.41 12.27
N LYS A 62 -2.01 -1.21 12.86
CA LYS A 62 -1.90 -1.32 14.32
C LYS A 62 -1.57 0.03 14.97
N LEU A 63 -0.61 0.78 14.41
CA LEU A 63 -0.29 2.13 14.89
C LEU A 63 -1.51 3.05 14.84
N ILE A 64 -2.23 3.06 13.71
CA ILE A 64 -3.43 3.90 13.53
C ILE A 64 -4.46 3.54 14.61
N ARG A 65 -4.77 2.26 14.75
CA ARG A 65 -5.73 1.78 15.73
C ARG A 65 -5.33 2.17 17.15
N ASP A 66 -4.11 1.83 17.58
CA ASP A 66 -3.65 2.04 18.95
C ASP A 66 -3.67 3.53 19.32
N ARG A 67 -3.25 4.44 18.40
CA ARG A 67 -3.25 5.89 18.61
C ARG A 67 -4.64 6.50 18.64
N ILE A 68 -5.55 6.04 17.78
CA ILE A 68 -6.93 6.52 17.74
C ILE A 68 -7.68 6.07 19.00
N GLU A 69 -7.55 4.80 19.39
CA GLU A 69 -8.21 4.24 20.57
C GLU A 69 -7.68 4.83 21.88
N SER A 70 -6.39 5.17 21.96
CA SER A 70 -5.82 5.85 23.14
C SER A 70 -6.08 7.36 23.18
N GLY A 71 -6.64 7.94 22.10
CA GLY A 71 -6.85 9.39 21.98
C GLY A 71 -5.55 10.18 21.72
N GLU A 72 -4.46 9.50 21.41
CA GLU A 72 -3.20 10.13 21.08
C GLU A 72 -3.23 10.78 19.69
N THR A 73 -2.42 11.81 19.52
CA THR A 73 -2.27 12.45 18.19
C THR A 73 -1.54 11.52 17.23
N LEU A 74 -2.17 11.28 16.08
CA LEU A 74 -1.58 10.56 14.95
C LEU A 74 -1.50 11.49 13.75
N ARG A 75 -0.38 11.45 13.04
CA ARG A 75 -0.17 12.17 11.78
C ARG A 75 0.25 11.23 10.66
N LEU A 76 0.03 11.63 9.42
CA LEU A 76 0.37 10.82 8.24
C LEU A 76 1.86 10.46 8.19
N GLY A 77 2.74 11.35 8.65
CA GLY A 77 4.17 11.07 8.76
C GLY A 77 4.52 9.98 9.78
N ASP A 78 3.68 9.72 10.77
CA ASP A 78 3.87 8.60 11.71
C ASP A 78 3.60 7.26 11.00
N ILE A 79 2.55 7.24 10.16
CA ILE A 79 2.17 6.07 9.35
C ILE A 79 3.30 5.74 8.36
N GLY A 80 3.69 6.73 7.54
CA GLY A 80 4.73 6.53 6.55
C GLY A 80 6.09 6.16 7.17
N HIS A 81 6.45 6.76 8.31
CA HIS A 81 7.66 6.40 9.03
C HIS A 81 7.64 4.95 9.51
N THR A 82 6.50 4.47 10.00
CA THR A 82 6.36 3.09 10.45
C THR A 82 6.57 2.11 9.31
N ILE A 83 5.95 2.36 8.16
CA ILE A 83 6.12 1.54 6.95
C ILE A 83 7.58 1.55 6.50
N GLU A 84 8.16 2.75 6.26
CA GLU A 84 9.52 2.91 5.75
C GLU A 84 10.57 2.29 6.67
N SER A 85 10.46 2.51 7.97
CA SER A 85 11.42 1.98 8.95
C SER A 85 11.40 0.46 8.98
N TYR A 86 10.22 -0.15 8.94
CA TYR A 86 10.09 -1.59 8.89
C TYR A 86 10.66 -2.17 7.59
N VAL A 87 10.24 -1.65 6.44
CA VAL A 87 10.69 -2.09 5.11
C VAL A 87 12.22 -1.99 4.98
N ASN A 88 12.80 -0.87 5.39
CA ASN A 88 14.25 -0.66 5.37
C ASN A 88 14.98 -1.64 6.31
N SER A 89 14.41 -1.96 7.48
CA SER A 89 15.00 -2.93 8.40
C SER A 89 15.03 -4.36 7.83
N CYS A 90 14.15 -4.66 6.89
CA CYS A 90 14.12 -5.93 6.14
C CYS A 90 15.07 -5.93 4.93
N GLY A 91 15.77 -4.84 4.64
CA GLY A 91 16.69 -4.70 3.51
C GLY A 91 15.99 -4.37 2.19
N PHE A 92 14.74 -3.91 2.22
CA PHE A 92 13.95 -3.51 1.06
C PHE A 92 13.82 -1.98 0.99
N SER A 93 13.24 -1.47 -0.10
CA SER A 93 13.03 -0.03 -0.32
C SER A 93 11.57 0.27 -0.57
N VAL A 94 11.06 1.37 0.02
CA VAL A 94 9.72 1.89 -0.32
C VAL A 94 9.78 2.73 -1.58
N VAL A 95 8.76 2.62 -2.42
CA VAL A 95 8.52 3.54 -3.54
C VAL A 95 8.06 4.88 -3.00
N ARG A 96 8.56 5.98 -3.57
CA ARG A 96 8.29 7.35 -3.08
C ARG A 96 7.47 8.20 -4.06
N GLU A 97 7.47 7.85 -5.33
CA GLU A 97 6.76 8.57 -6.40
C GLU A 97 5.25 8.35 -6.37
N PHE A 98 4.83 7.24 -5.78
CA PHE A 98 3.43 6.88 -5.60
C PHE A 98 3.12 6.72 -4.12
N VAL A 99 1.93 7.14 -3.74
CA VAL A 99 1.50 7.23 -2.35
C VAL A 99 0.03 6.84 -2.23
N GLY A 100 -0.38 6.42 -1.06
CA GLY A 100 -1.78 6.22 -0.73
C GLY A 100 -2.54 7.55 -0.68
N HIS A 101 -3.84 7.48 -0.46
CA HIS A 101 -4.73 8.63 -0.60
C HIS A 101 -5.94 8.56 0.34
N GLY A 102 -6.60 9.69 0.52
CA GLY A 102 -7.97 9.69 1.02
C GLY A 102 -8.89 9.00 0.01
N ILE A 103 -9.96 8.39 0.47
CA ILE A 103 -10.95 7.70 -0.36
C ILE A 103 -12.35 7.92 0.19
N GLY A 104 -13.34 7.97 -0.69
CA GLY A 104 -14.72 8.21 -0.26
C GLY A 104 -15.67 8.20 -1.44
N ARG A 105 -16.31 9.34 -1.74
CA ARG A 105 -17.16 9.46 -2.92
C ARG A 105 -16.37 9.48 -4.22
N ASN A 106 -15.13 9.96 -4.16
CA ASN A 106 -14.18 9.79 -5.25
C ASN A 106 -13.17 8.70 -4.87
N MET A 107 -12.61 8.01 -5.89
CA MET A 107 -11.58 7.00 -5.67
C MET A 107 -10.36 7.63 -5.00
N HIS A 108 -9.91 8.78 -5.50
CA HIS A 108 -8.80 9.53 -4.94
C HIS A 108 -9.29 10.85 -4.36
N GLU A 109 -9.08 11.01 -3.06
CA GLU A 109 -9.38 12.24 -2.30
C GLU A 109 -8.15 12.65 -1.47
N SER A 110 -8.14 13.89 -1.02
CA SER A 110 -7.16 14.32 -0.01
C SER A 110 -7.43 13.61 1.33
N PRO A 111 -6.37 13.33 2.12
CA PRO A 111 -4.97 13.72 1.89
C PRO A 111 -4.17 12.63 1.15
N ASP A 112 -2.98 12.99 0.63
CA ASP A 112 -1.97 12.01 0.27
C ASP A 112 -1.48 11.26 1.51
N VAL A 113 -1.25 9.95 1.37
CA VAL A 113 -0.81 9.04 2.44
C VAL A 113 0.53 8.39 2.07
N PRO A 114 1.66 9.08 2.23
CA PRO A 114 2.96 8.54 1.86
C PRO A 114 3.35 7.31 2.69
N ASN A 115 4.03 6.36 2.04
CA ASN A 115 4.62 5.18 2.68
C ASN A 115 6.00 5.48 3.32
N TYR A 116 6.34 6.74 3.48
CA TYR A 116 7.57 7.25 4.10
C TYR A 116 7.27 8.55 4.84
N GLY A 117 8.14 8.94 5.75
CA GLY A 117 7.91 10.20 6.44
C GLY A 117 8.74 10.40 7.70
N LYS A 118 8.41 11.51 8.38
CA LYS A 118 9.01 11.87 9.67
C LYS A 118 7.95 11.83 10.76
N PRO A 119 8.22 11.21 11.91
CA PRO A 119 7.29 11.20 13.05
C PRO A 119 6.80 12.59 13.44
N GLY A 120 5.52 12.70 13.76
CA GLY A 120 4.89 13.94 14.18
C GLY A 120 4.70 14.98 13.07
N ARG A 121 4.88 14.62 11.80
CA ARG A 121 4.70 15.52 10.65
C ARG A 121 3.51 15.11 9.77
N GLY A 122 3.11 16.02 8.90
CA GLY A 122 1.97 15.85 8.01
C GLY A 122 0.62 16.13 8.65
N GLN A 123 -0.45 15.89 7.91
CA GLN A 123 -1.81 16.11 8.35
C GLN A 123 -2.17 15.19 9.52
N ARG A 124 -2.98 15.70 10.46
CA ARG A 124 -3.51 14.89 11.56
C ARG A 124 -4.57 13.94 11.03
N VAL A 125 -4.50 12.68 11.45
CA VAL A 125 -5.55 11.69 11.20
C VAL A 125 -6.65 11.87 12.24
N THR A 126 -7.90 11.91 11.79
CA THR A 126 -9.07 12.16 12.63
C THR A 126 -10.20 11.21 12.31
N VAL A 127 -11.10 11.03 13.26
CA VAL A 127 -12.37 10.32 13.04
C VAL A 127 -13.12 10.92 11.85
N GLY A 128 -13.69 10.06 11.02
CA GLY A 128 -14.37 10.40 9.78
C GLY A 128 -13.50 10.25 8.53
N MET A 129 -12.18 10.06 8.68
CA MET A 129 -11.31 9.80 7.53
C MET A 129 -11.43 8.36 7.04
N ALA A 130 -11.42 8.21 5.72
CA ALA A 130 -11.17 6.96 5.04
C ALA A 130 -9.88 7.11 4.23
N LEU A 131 -8.95 6.17 4.37
CA LEU A 131 -7.60 6.25 3.80
C LEU A 131 -7.25 4.94 3.09
N ALA A 132 -6.80 5.02 1.85
CA ALA A 132 -6.07 3.95 1.19
C ALA A 132 -4.62 3.98 1.70
N VAL A 133 -4.22 2.93 2.40
CA VAL A 133 -2.83 2.74 2.84
C VAL A 133 -2.24 1.61 2.03
N GLU A 134 -1.22 1.91 1.24
CA GLU A 134 -0.80 1.05 0.13
C GLU A 134 0.73 0.99 -0.03
N PRO A 135 1.46 0.34 0.87
CA PRO A 135 2.89 0.18 0.70
C PRO A 135 3.24 -0.53 -0.61
N MET A 136 4.07 0.13 -1.41
CA MET A 136 4.74 -0.39 -2.58
C MET A 136 6.21 -0.56 -2.23
N VAL A 137 6.71 -1.79 -2.33
CA VAL A 137 8.02 -2.19 -1.82
C VAL A 137 8.82 -2.89 -2.91
N ASN A 138 10.06 -2.49 -3.11
CA ASN A 138 11.01 -3.07 -4.05
C ASN A 138 12.12 -3.82 -3.31
N ILE A 139 12.62 -4.92 -3.87
CA ILE A 139 13.80 -5.60 -3.33
C ILE A 139 15.05 -4.73 -3.49
N GLY A 140 15.18 -4.04 -4.62
CA GLY A 140 16.31 -3.17 -4.92
C GLY A 140 16.04 -1.70 -4.57
N SER A 141 16.34 -0.81 -5.51
CA SER A 141 16.09 0.63 -5.35
C SER A 141 14.60 0.94 -5.25
N GLY A 142 14.24 1.97 -4.47
CA GLY A 142 12.89 2.52 -4.43
C GLY A 142 12.50 3.27 -5.72
N GLU A 143 13.44 3.50 -6.63
CA GLU A 143 13.21 4.25 -7.87
C GLU A 143 12.35 3.44 -8.86
N VAL A 144 11.47 4.15 -9.57
CA VAL A 144 10.55 3.58 -10.55
C VAL A 144 10.61 4.33 -11.87
N LYS A 145 10.05 3.73 -12.91
CA LYS A 145 9.87 4.38 -14.21
C LYS A 145 8.52 4.01 -14.80
N GLU A 146 7.87 4.99 -15.39
CA GLU A 146 6.67 4.80 -16.20
C GLU A 146 7.07 4.34 -17.60
N LEU A 147 6.32 3.40 -18.15
CA LEU A 147 6.51 2.93 -19.51
C LEU A 147 5.88 3.88 -20.54
N SER A 148 6.17 3.66 -21.82
CA SER A 148 5.67 4.47 -22.93
C SER A 148 4.16 4.44 -23.13
N ASP A 149 3.45 3.54 -22.45
CA ASP A 149 1.99 3.49 -22.45
C ASP A 149 1.36 4.59 -21.54
N GLY A 150 2.20 5.33 -20.79
CA GLY A 150 1.75 6.40 -19.90
C GLY A 150 0.96 5.91 -18.68
N TRP A 151 1.13 4.63 -18.31
CA TRP A 151 0.37 4.01 -17.22
C TRP A 151 1.18 2.98 -16.43
N THR A 152 1.79 2.03 -17.11
CA THR A 152 2.52 0.93 -16.44
C THR A 152 3.78 1.43 -15.74
N VAL A 153 3.89 1.14 -14.45
CA VAL A 153 5.04 1.53 -13.62
C VAL A 153 5.82 0.30 -13.21
N ILE A 154 7.12 0.31 -13.50
CA ILE A 154 8.05 -0.76 -13.18
C ILE A 154 9.20 -0.25 -12.32
N THR A 155 9.94 -1.16 -11.66
CA THR A 155 11.19 -0.80 -10.97
C THR A 155 12.24 -0.31 -11.95
N ALA A 156 13.01 0.71 -11.58
CA ALA A 156 14.04 1.28 -12.46
C ALA A 156 15.19 0.31 -12.71
N ASP A 157 15.50 -0.52 -11.72
CA ASP A 157 16.60 -1.50 -11.73
C ASP A 157 16.19 -2.92 -12.17
N GLY A 158 14.89 -3.14 -12.43
CA GLY A 158 14.36 -4.46 -12.83
C GLY A 158 14.19 -5.44 -11.66
N SER A 159 14.35 -5.00 -10.41
CA SER A 159 14.12 -5.83 -9.23
C SER A 159 12.64 -6.16 -9.03
N LEU A 160 12.34 -7.18 -8.22
CA LEU A 160 10.97 -7.53 -7.88
C LEU A 160 10.32 -6.43 -7.02
N SER A 161 9.02 -6.27 -7.20
CA SER A 161 8.19 -5.33 -6.45
C SER A 161 6.94 -6.02 -5.93
N SER A 162 6.47 -5.59 -4.77
CA SER A 162 5.22 -6.03 -4.14
C SER A 162 4.37 -4.82 -3.76
N HIS A 163 3.05 -5.01 -3.78
CA HIS A 163 2.06 -4.02 -3.40
C HIS A 163 1.02 -4.69 -2.51
N TYR A 164 0.67 -4.03 -1.41
CA TYR A 164 -0.40 -4.47 -0.51
C TYR A 164 -1.20 -3.26 -0.06
N GLU A 165 -2.51 -3.36 -0.04
CA GLU A 165 -3.38 -2.23 0.25
C GLU A 165 -4.67 -2.65 0.93
N ASN A 166 -5.19 -1.79 1.79
CA ASN A 166 -6.59 -1.77 2.19
C ASN A 166 -7.07 -0.35 2.44
N THR A 167 -8.37 -0.16 2.26
CA THR A 167 -9.09 1.01 2.75
C THR A 167 -9.29 0.91 4.26
N ILE A 168 -8.79 1.89 4.98
CA ILE A 168 -8.91 2.02 6.44
C ILE A 168 -9.95 3.08 6.77
N LEU A 169 -10.94 2.73 7.60
CA LEU A 169 -11.92 3.65 8.14
C LEU A 169 -11.58 4.01 9.58
N VAL A 170 -11.44 5.31 9.86
CA VAL A 170 -11.24 5.84 11.21
C VAL A 170 -12.59 6.29 11.76
N THR A 171 -13.17 5.52 12.68
CA THR A 171 -14.50 5.79 13.22
C THR A 171 -14.46 6.16 14.72
N ASP A 172 -15.54 6.65 15.25
CA ASP A 172 -15.73 6.90 16.69
C ASP A 172 -15.78 5.63 17.53
N LYS A 173 -15.92 4.46 16.88
CA LYS A 173 -15.97 3.12 17.51
C LYS A 173 -14.67 2.32 17.35
N GLY A 174 -13.68 2.90 16.68
CA GLY A 174 -12.40 2.26 16.38
C GLY A 174 -12.01 2.35 14.91
N VAL A 175 -10.99 1.59 14.55
CA VAL A 175 -10.39 1.60 13.21
C VAL A 175 -10.64 0.27 12.51
N ILE A 176 -11.08 0.32 11.26
CA ILE A 176 -11.50 -0.85 10.48
C ILE A 176 -10.74 -0.89 9.16
N ALA A 177 -10.19 -2.03 8.79
CA ALA A 177 -9.73 -2.31 7.42
C ALA A 177 -10.95 -2.82 6.62
N SER A 178 -11.65 -1.93 5.92
CA SER A 178 -12.97 -2.21 5.34
C SER A 178 -12.94 -3.14 4.14
N THR A 179 -11.80 -3.28 3.49
CA THR A 179 -11.57 -4.16 2.33
C THR A 179 -10.88 -5.49 2.69
N TYR A 180 -10.74 -5.76 3.98
CA TYR A 180 -10.19 -7.02 4.49
C TYR A 180 -11.31 -7.91 5.04
N ILE A 181 -11.29 -9.17 4.63
CA ILE A 181 -12.19 -10.23 5.13
C ILE A 181 -11.31 -11.25 5.85
N GLU A 182 -11.63 -11.51 7.13
CA GLU A 182 -10.98 -12.53 7.96
C GLU A 182 -11.31 -13.95 7.49
#